data_1e9fdb774234bf9c6d86aadc2bee7a17
#
_entry.id   1e9fdb774234bf9c6d86aadc2bee7a17
#
_cell.length_a   1.000
_cell.length_b   1.000
_cell.length_c   1.000
_cell.angle_alpha   90.00
_cell.angle_beta   90.00
_cell.angle_gamma   90.00
#
_symmetry.space_group_name_H-M   'P 1'
#
loop_
_entity.id
_entity.type
_entity.pdbx_description
1 polymer ?
#
loop_
_entity_poly.entity_id
_entity_poly.type
_entity_poly.pdbx_seq_one_letter_code
_entity_poly.pdbx_strand_id
1 'polypeptide(L)'
;MPTDVHPNRTLWLLSLAHLVNHAQAVLLPIVYLRIIDEFGVTAETIALLAAAGAFASGAVQLSYAKLTRMISRRKLLAAGGILFGGGFAAQAAAPNFGTFAAVNVVSRIGGSPQHPVGNGLLAEQFPEHRRGFAISAHISGGNVGTVVVALVGYPLIANLGWRETVVLFGLPAVVIALAILFLVRETGADQAAAVAHGSVREAFGTILRDPDHRWIYLTSILGGGGRGLGVVNLFALLYLGRVLHLPDDTAIPMYNALIVLSVPMPLIAGWLSDRLGRKPVIIGVYLGGAVGFLMFLLAGSSVVGLWVAIAVMGLFSFAESPQLQALLADIAPATIRDASFALYFTLAFGVGSLWTALYGVIIGIAGEPLGLPIVFVLMAASFVAAAFAVAPVRAGGRRLTT
;
A
#
# COMPACT_ATOMS: atom_id res chain seq x y z
N MET A 1 24.81 -13.32 19.75
CA MET A 1 24.57 -12.15 18.89
C MET A 1 25.68 -11.16 19.17
N PRO A 2 26.17 -10.40 18.17
CA PRO A 2 27.09 -9.29 18.46
C PRO A 2 26.41 -8.37 19.49
N THR A 3 27.17 -7.88 20.44
CA THR A 3 26.69 -7.08 21.59
C THR A 3 25.99 -5.77 21.23
N ASP A 4 26.05 -5.35 19.95
CA ASP A 4 25.55 -4.08 19.45
C ASP A 4 24.20 -4.14 18.67
N VAL A 5 23.58 -5.32 18.56
CA VAL A 5 22.28 -5.46 17.88
C VAL A 5 21.15 -5.24 18.88
N HIS A 6 20.30 -4.25 18.61
CA HIS A 6 19.17 -3.88 19.45
C HIS A 6 17.84 -4.05 18.70
N PRO A 7 17.23 -5.26 18.69
CA PRO A 7 16.03 -5.56 17.90
C PRO A 7 14.86 -4.59 18.14
N ASN A 8 14.60 -4.25 19.41
CA ASN A 8 13.49 -3.34 19.75
C ASN A 8 13.72 -1.93 19.18
N ARG A 9 14.97 -1.42 19.19
CA ARG A 9 15.30 -0.14 18.57
C ARG A 9 15.06 -0.17 17.06
N THR A 10 15.49 -1.25 16.41
CA THR A 10 15.24 -1.46 14.98
C THR A 10 13.75 -1.49 14.69
N LEU A 11 12.96 -2.23 15.48
CA LEU A 11 11.51 -2.30 15.34
C LEU A 11 10.85 -0.93 15.45
N TRP A 12 11.20 -0.13 16.46
CA TRP A 12 10.66 1.21 16.65
C TRP A 12 10.99 2.14 15.46
N LEU A 13 12.23 2.15 15.01
CA LEU A 13 12.65 3.00 13.88
C LEU A 13 11.95 2.60 12.58
N LEU A 14 11.82 1.30 12.31
CA LEU A 14 11.10 0.82 11.12
C LEU A 14 9.59 1.07 11.21
N SER A 15 8.99 0.96 12.41
CA SER A 15 7.58 1.28 12.61
C SER A 15 7.31 2.78 12.42
N LEU A 16 8.19 3.66 12.89
CA LEU A 16 8.11 5.10 12.65
C LEU A 16 8.30 5.43 11.15
N ALA A 17 9.23 4.78 10.46
CA ALA A 17 9.40 4.94 9.02
C ALA A 17 8.13 4.51 8.25
N HIS A 18 7.48 3.43 8.68
CA HIS A 18 6.24 2.94 8.08
C HIS A 18 5.05 3.87 8.38
N LEU A 19 4.99 4.44 9.59
CA LEU A 19 4.04 5.48 9.95
C LEU A 19 4.11 6.65 8.96
N VAL A 20 5.30 7.18 8.72
CA VAL A 20 5.48 8.32 7.78
C VAL A 20 5.16 7.89 6.35
N ASN A 21 5.48 6.66 5.95
CA ASN A 21 5.16 6.14 4.62
C ASN A 21 3.65 6.16 4.36
N HIS A 22 2.84 5.63 5.29
CA HIS A 22 1.39 5.65 5.18
C HIS A 22 0.81 7.07 5.31
N ALA A 23 1.38 7.89 6.20
CA ALA A 23 0.96 9.28 6.33
C ALA A 23 1.09 10.03 4.99
N GLN A 24 2.22 9.92 4.30
CA GLN A 24 2.41 10.52 2.98
C GLN A 24 1.46 9.95 1.93
N ALA A 25 1.22 8.63 1.92
CA ALA A 25 0.31 7.99 0.97
C ALA A 25 -1.15 8.44 1.13
N VAL A 26 -1.58 8.72 2.37
CA VAL A 26 -2.94 9.20 2.69
C VAL A 26 -3.07 10.71 2.48
N LEU A 27 -1.99 11.47 2.69
CA LEU A 27 -1.96 12.91 2.46
C LEU A 27 -2.02 13.26 0.96
N LEU A 28 -1.36 12.47 0.11
CA LEU A 28 -1.24 12.77 -1.32
C LEU A 28 -2.57 13.03 -2.04
N PRO A 29 -3.66 12.26 -1.86
CA PRO A 29 -4.94 12.57 -2.50
C PRO A 29 -5.46 13.97 -2.18
N ILE A 30 -5.27 14.46 -0.96
CA ILE A 30 -5.67 15.83 -0.55
C ILE A 30 -4.76 16.86 -1.26
N VAL A 31 -3.45 16.59 -1.32
CA VAL A 31 -2.49 17.44 -2.05
C VAL A 31 -2.82 17.46 -3.54
N TYR A 32 -3.21 16.34 -4.14
CA TYR A 32 -3.55 16.24 -5.56
C TYR A 32 -4.72 17.15 -5.96
N LEU A 33 -5.70 17.37 -5.09
CA LEU A 33 -6.76 18.35 -5.36
C LEU A 33 -6.15 19.75 -5.56
N ARG A 34 -5.19 20.15 -4.72
CA ARG A 34 -4.50 21.44 -4.85
C ARG A 34 -3.60 21.51 -6.09
N ILE A 35 -2.97 20.41 -6.46
CA ILE A 35 -2.14 20.28 -7.68
C ILE A 35 -2.99 20.43 -8.94
N ILE A 36 -4.18 19.83 -8.97
CA ILE A 36 -5.14 19.98 -10.07
C ILE A 36 -5.48 21.46 -10.27
N ASP A 37 -5.84 22.15 -9.19
CA ASP A 37 -6.28 23.53 -9.24
C ASP A 37 -5.12 24.49 -9.57
N GLU A 38 -3.93 24.26 -9.01
CA GLU A 38 -2.79 25.16 -9.17
C GLU A 38 -2.10 25.04 -10.52
N PHE A 39 -1.91 23.81 -11.01
CA PHE A 39 -1.22 23.57 -12.27
C PHE A 39 -2.15 23.36 -13.46
N GLY A 40 -3.48 23.42 -13.26
CA GLY A 40 -4.46 23.27 -14.33
C GLY A 40 -4.45 21.89 -14.99
N VAL A 41 -4.11 20.84 -14.23
CA VAL A 41 -4.08 19.45 -14.74
C VAL A 41 -5.40 18.74 -14.45
N THR A 42 -5.62 17.60 -15.11
CA THR A 42 -6.84 16.81 -14.98
C THR A 42 -6.70 15.69 -13.95
N ALA A 43 -7.84 15.12 -13.52
CA ALA A 43 -7.86 13.91 -12.71
C ALA A 43 -7.21 12.71 -13.44
N GLU A 44 -7.32 12.63 -14.78
CA GLU A 44 -6.58 11.67 -15.60
C GLU A 44 -5.07 11.79 -15.38
N THR A 45 -4.53 13.01 -15.47
CA THR A 45 -3.10 13.29 -15.30
C THR A 45 -2.62 12.86 -13.92
N ILE A 46 -3.40 13.09 -12.88
CA ILE A 46 -3.10 12.66 -11.51
C ILE A 46 -3.15 11.14 -11.37
N ALA A 47 -4.14 10.48 -11.99
CA ALA A 47 -4.23 9.01 -11.97
C ALA A 47 -3.04 8.37 -12.67
N LEU A 48 -2.61 8.91 -13.83
CA LEU A 48 -1.43 8.44 -14.55
C LEU A 48 -0.13 8.66 -13.73
N LEU A 49 0.01 9.79 -13.05
CA LEU A 49 1.12 10.04 -12.12
C LEU A 49 1.14 9.02 -10.97
N ALA A 50 -0.01 8.78 -10.34
CA ALA A 50 -0.14 7.81 -9.24
C ALA A 50 0.22 6.39 -9.72
N ALA A 51 -0.24 6.01 -10.92
CA ALA A 51 0.09 4.74 -11.56
C ALA A 51 1.59 4.62 -11.87
N ALA A 52 2.21 5.65 -12.45
CA ALA A 52 3.63 5.66 -12.77
C ALA A 52 4.49 5.51 -11.50
N GLY A 53 4.16 6.22 -10.43
CA GLY A 53 4.85 6.11 -9.14
C GLY A 53 4.72 4.72 -8.51
N ALA A 54 3.51 4.14 -8.55
CA ALA A 54 3.26 2.80 -8.01
C ALA A 54 3.96 1.72 -8.85
N PHE A 55 3.92 1.84 -10.19
CA PHE A 55 4.63 0.93 -11.09
C PHE A 55 6.14 0.96 -10.88
N ALA A 56 6.73 2.16 -10.85
CA ALA A 56 8.17 2.34 -10.62
C ALA A 56 8.59 1.76 -9.26
N SER A 57 7.82 2.04 -8.19
CA SER A 57 8.06 1.47 -6.86
C SER A 57 7.97 -0.06 -6.87
N GLY A 58 6.93 -0.62 -7.51
CA GLY A 58 6.73 -2.07 -7.62
C GLY A 58 7.82 -2.76 -8.43
N ALA A 59 8.24 -2.19 -9.56
CA ALA A 59 9.28 -2.75 -10.43
C ALA A 59 10.63 -2.82 -9.71
N VAL A 60 10.99 -1.79 -8.96
CA VAL A 60 12.25 -1.76 -8.19
C VAL A 60 12.29 -2.83 -7.11
N GLN A 61 11.14 -3.27 -6.57
CA GLN A 61 11.11 -4.28 -5.49
C GLN A 61 11.73 -5.62 -5.89
N LEU A 62 11.65 -6.03 -7.16
CA LEU A 62 12.36 -7.23 -7.64
C LEU A 62 13.88 -7.12 -7.48
N SER A 63 14.43 -5.93 -7.57
CA SER A 63 15.88 -5.70 -7.47
C SER A 63 16.41 -5.99 -6.06
N TYR A 64 15.58 -5.87 -5.02
CA TYR A 64 16.02 -6.08 -3.64
C TYR A 64 16.44 -7.52 -3.36
N ALA A 65 15.91 -8.51 -4.06
CA ALA A 65 16.41 -9.89 -4.00
C ALA A 65 17.91 -10.00 -4.33
N LYS A 66 18.43 -9.10 -5.19
CA LYS A 66 19.84 -9.03 -5.53
C LYS A 66 20.58 -7.99 -4.67
N LEU A 67 20.00 -6.81 -4.48
CA LEU A 67 20.63 -5.71 -3.76
C LEU A 67 20.95 -6.05 -2.30
N THR A 68 20.08 -6.78 -1.60
CA THR A 68 20.32 -7.23 -0.22
C THR A 68 21.48 -8.21 -0.07
N ARG A 69 21.90 -8.86 -1.16
CA ARG A 69 23.10 -9.70 -1.19
C ARG A 69 24.39 -8.90 -1.30
N MET A 70 24.31 -7.65 -1.78
CA MET A 70 25.47 -6.78 -2.09
C MET A 70 25.59 -5.61 -1.12
N ILE A 71 24.45 -5.10 -0.62
CA ILE A 71 24.37 -3.89 0.20
C ILE A 71 23.59 -4.24 1.47
N SER A 72 24.08 -3.79 2.61
CA SER A 72 23.40 -4.01 3.89
C SER A 72 21.98 -3.42 3.90
N ARG A 73 21.03 -4.12 4.53
CA ARG A 73 19.62 -3.72 4.59
C ARG A 73 19.43 -2.33 5.18
N ARG A 74 20.19 -1.99 6.24
CA ARG A 74 20.14 -0.65 6.85
C ARG A 74 20.50 0.47 5.87
N LYS A 75 21.50 0.24 4.98
CA LYS A 75 21.91 1.22 3.97
C LYS A 75 20.83 1.37 2.89
N LEU A 76 20.21 0.26 2.46
CA LEU A 76 19.09 0.29 1.50
C LEU A 76 17.89 1.03 2.08
N LEU A 77 17.52 0.75 3.34
CA LEU A 77 16.43 1.42 4.04
C LEU A 77 16.72 2.91 4.25
N ALA A 78 17.94 3.25 4.64
CA ALA A 78 18.33 4.65 4.83
C ALA A 78 18.34 5.43 3.51
N ALA A 79 18.99 4.90 2.47
CA ALA A 79 19.01 5.55 1.15
C ALA A 79 17.58 5.70 0.59
N GLY A 80 16.77 4.65 0.70
CA GLY A 80 15.36 4.69 0.32
C GLY A 80 14.57 5.73 1.12
N GLY A 81 14.73 5.77 2.43
CA GLY A 81 14.04 6.73 3.30
C GLY A 81 14.44 8.18 3.06
N ILE A 82 15.72 8.45 2.77
CA ILE A 82 16.21 9.79 2.39
C ILE A 82 15.58 10.21 1.05
N LEU A 83 15.59 9.30 0.06
CA LEU A 83 15.00 9.56 -1.25
C LEU A 83 13.47 9.74 -1.16
N PHE A 84 12.80 8.94 -0.33
CA PHE A 84 11.37 9.00 -0.08
C PHE A 84 10.97 10.32 0.59
N GLY A 85 11.55 10.62 1.75
CA GLY A 85 11.22 11.82 2.50
C GLY A 85 11.73 13.11 1.86
N GLY A 86 12.97 13.09 1.38
CA GLY A 86 13.58 14.22 0.67
C GLY A 86 12.85 14.53 -0.63
N GLY A 87 12.51 13.51 -1.41
CA GLY A 87 11.69 13.64 -2.62
C GLY A 87 10.28 14.16 -2.30
N PHE A 88 9.66 13.68 -1.21
CA PHE A 88 8.35 14.18 -0.79
C PHE A 88 8.43 15.68 -0.43
N ALA A 89 9.39 16.09 0.38
CA ALA A 89 9.59 17.49 0.74
C ALA A 89 9.96 18.36 -0.48
N ALA A 90 10.76 17.85 -1.40
CA ALA A 90 11.20 18.57 -2.59
C ALA A 90 10.04 18.89 -3.56
N GLN A 91 8.91 18.18 -3.48
CA GLN A 91 7.69 18.53 -4.24
C GLN A 91 7.23 19.97 -3.94
N ALA A 92 7.48 20.48 -2.73
CA ALA A 92 7.14 21.85 -2.35
C ALA A 92 7.81 22.92 -3.22
N ALA A 93 8.99 22.62 -3.75
CA ALA A 93 9.76 23.54 -4.61
C ALA A 93 9.41 23.40 -6.11
N ALA A 94 8.44 22.57 -6.47
CA ALA A 94 8.11 22.33 -7.87
C ALA A 94 7.47 23.59 -8.50
N PRO A 95 8.07 24.15 -9.58
CA PRO A 95 7.54 25.32 -10.26
C PRO A 95 6.44 24.99 -11.26
N ASN A 96 6.29 23.72 -11.62
CA ASN A 96 5.30 23.22 -12.59
C ASN A 96 4.99 21.75 -12.32
N PHE A 97 3.94 21.25 -12.97
CA PHE A 97 3.50 19.87 -12.83
C PHE A 97 4.57 18.84 -13.23
N GLY A 98 5.34 19.09 -14.29
CA GLY A 98 6.37 18.14 -14.74
C GLY A 98 7.44 17.89 -13.69
N THR A 99 7.92 18.95 -13.03
CA THR A 99 8.87 18.86 -11.92
C THR A 99 8.24 18.15 -10.72
N PHE A 100 7.00 18.51 -10.36
CA PHE A 100 6.26 17.83 -9.29
C PHE A 100 6.14 16.33 -9.56
N ALA A 101 5.74 15.94 -10.77
CA ALA A 101 5.57 14.55 -11.17
C ALA A 101 6.89 13.76 -11.11
N ALA A 102 7.97 14.32 -11.64
CA ALA A 102 9.28 13.67 -11.62
C ALA A 102 9.76 13.41 -10.18
N VAL A 103 9.67 14.42 -9.32
CA VAL A 103 10.07 14.32 -7.91
C VAL A 103 9.16 13.37 -7.14
N ASN A 104 7.84 13.35 -7.44
CA ASN A 104 6.89 12.42 -6.85
C ASN A 104 7.25 10.96 -7.17
N VAL A 105 7.53 10.63 -8.44
CA VAL A 105 7.94 9.28 -8.84
C VAL A 105 9.23 8.85 -8.15
N VAL A 106 10.23 9.75 -8.09
CA VAL A 106 11.49 9.49 -7.38
C VAL A 106 11.23 9.21 -5.89
N SER A 107 10.39 10.00 -5.24
CA SER A 107 9.97 9.76 -3.86
C SER A 107 9.32 8.37 -3.70
N ARG A 108 8.40 8.00 -4.57
CA ARG A 108 7.73 6.69 -4.54
C ARG A 108 8.70 5.51 -4.67
N ILE A 109 9.72 5.63 -5.54
CA ILE A 109 10.81 4.65 -5.64
C ILE A 109 11.56 4.55 -4.31
N GLY A 110 11.84 5.67 -3.67
CA GLY A 110 12.50 5.72 -2.36
C GLY A 110 11.75 4.96 -1.26
N GLY A 111 10.42 4.92 -1.30
CA GLY A 111 9.58 4.17 -0.35
C GLY A 111 9.60 2.65 -0.55
N SER A 112 10.07 2.15 -1.70
CA SER A 112 9.95 0.75 -2.09
C SER A 112 10.67 -0.28 -1.19
N PRO A 113 11.81 -0.01 -0.50
CA PRO A 113 12.46 -1.00 0.34
C PRO A 113 11.75 -1.28 1.66
N GLN A 114 10.78 -0.45 2.05
CA GLN A 114 10.16 -0.50 3.38
C GLN A 114 9.60 -1.88 3.73
N HIS A 115 8.87 -2.53 2.83
CA HIS A 115 8.31 -3.85 3.07
C HIS A 115 9.32 -4.99 2.88
N PRO A 116 9.94 -5.18 1.70
CA PRO A 116 10.78 -6.35 1.48
C PRO A 116 12.04 -6.33 2.32
N VAL A 117 12.71 -5.18 2.43
CA VAL A 117 13.97 -5.06 3.16
C VAL A 117 13.75 -4.89 4.65
N GLY A 118 12.74 -4.11 5.06
CA GLY A 118 12.40 -3.88 6.47
C GLY A 118 11.92 -5.17 7.16
N ASN A 119 11.01 -5.92 6.53
CA ASN A 119 10.54 -7.20 7.06
C ASN A 119 11.68 -8.23 7.16
N GLY A 120 12.58 -8.27 6.16
CA GLY A 120 13.76 -9.12 6.20
C GLY A 120 14.69 -8.78 7.38
N LEU A 121 14.91 -7.51 7.63
CA LEU A 121 15.74 -7.06 8.77
C LEU A 121 15.12 -7.41 10.13
N LEU A 122 13.80 -7.28 10.29
CA LEU A 122 13.10 -7.70 11.50
C LEU A 122 13.15 -9.22 11.67
N ALA A 123 12.95 -9.98 10.59
CA ALA A 123 13.03 -11.43 10.64
C ALA A 123 14.43 -11.95 11.05
N GLU A 124 15.50 -11.24 10.66
CA GLU A 124 16.86 -11.53 11.07
C GLU A 124 17.11 -11.30 12.57
N GLN A 125 16.54 -10.19 13.11
CA GLN A 125 16.85 -9.73 14.45
C GLN A 125 15.96 -10.34 15.55
N PHE A 126 14.76 -10.83 15.20
CA PHE A 126 13.85 -11.41 16.17
C PHE A 126 13.84 -12.95 16.10
N PRO A 127 13.81 -13.64 17.25
CA PRO A 127 13.68 -15.09 17.30
C PRO A 127 12.34 -15.53 16.69
N GLU A 128 12.27 -16.75 16.19
CA GLU A 128 11.14 -17.26 15.41
C GLU A 128 9.77 -17.02 16.08
N HIS A 129 9.67 -17.30 17.39
CA HIS A 129 8.43 -17.13 18.17
C HIS A 129 8.00 -15.66 18.38
N ARG A 130 8.84 -14.66 18.04
CA ARG A 130 8.55 -13.23 18.13
C ARG A 130 8.55 -12.48 16.81
N ARG A 131 8.91 -13.14 15.70
CA ARG A 131 8.95 -12.53 14.36
C ARG A 131 7.58 -12.01 13.92
N GLY A 132 6.53 -12.82 14.14
CA GLY A 132 5.17 -12.43 13.81
C GLY A 132 4.74 -11.15 14.53
N PHE A 133 5.04 -11.05 15.84
CA PHE A 133 4.79 -9.82 16.59
C PHE A 133 5.55 -8.62 16.02
N ALA A 134 6.84 -8.77 15.74
CA ALA A 134 7.66 -7.68 15.25
C ALA A 134 7.18 -7.16 13.88
N ILE A 135 6.87 -8.06 12.94
CA ILE A 135 6.34 -7.69 11.63
C ILE A 135 4.95 -7.05 11.76
N SER A 136 4.08 -7.59 12.60
CA SER A 136 2.74 -7.02 12.84
C SER A 136 2.83 -5.63 13.48
N ALA A 137 3.70 -5.42 14.45
CA ALA A 137 3.92 -4.12 15.08
C ALA A 137 4.46 -3.09 14.06
N HIS A 138 5.37 -3.50 13.19
CA HIS A 138 5.87 -2.67 12.10
C HIS A 138 4.74 -2.27 11.14
N ILE A 139 3.90 -3.20 10.71
CA ILE A 139 2.76 -2.92 9.83
C ILE A 139 1.75 -2.00 10.52
N SER A 140 1.47 -2.23 11.81
CA SER A 140 0.56 -1.40 12.59
C SER A 140 1.04 0.05 12.74
N GLY A 141 2.35 0.29 12.65
CA GLY A 141 2.89 1.65 12.57
C GLY A 141 2.29 2.45 11.40
N GLY A 142 2.10 1.82 10.25
CA GLY A 142 1.44 2.44 9.09
C GLY A 142 0.01 2.92 9.40
N ASN A 143 -0.77 2.12 10.13
CA ASN A 143 -2.14 2.48 10.51
C ASN A 143 -2.18 3.74 11.38
N VAL A 144 -1.19 3.92 12.28
CA VAL A 144 -1.08 5.15 13.08
C VAL A 144 -0.86 6.36 12.17
N GLY A 145 0.01 6.25 11.16
CA GLY A 145 0.24 7.33 10.18
C GLY A 145 -1.02 7.71 9.41
N THR A 146 -1.83 6.72 9.06
CA THR A 146 -3.13 6.90 8.42
C THR A 146 -4.06 7.76 9.29
N VAL A 147 -4.18 7.44 10.58
CA VAL A 147 -5.01 8.21 11.55
C VAL A 147 -4.47 9.62 11.76
N VAL A 148 -3.14 9.78 11.86
CA VAL A 148 -2.52 11.11 12.02
C VAL A 148 -2.93 12.03 10.88
N VAL A 149 -2.87 11.58 9.62
CA VAL A 149 -3.28 12.41 8.48
C VAL A 149 -4.77 12.72 8.49
N ALA A 150 -5.61 11.75 8.85
CA ALA A 150 -7.05 12.00 8.97
C ALA A 150 -7.38 13.13 9.96
N LEU A 151 -6.58 13.28 11.01
CA LEU A 151 -6.78 14.31 12.03
C LEU A 151 -6.16 15.67 11.67
N VAL A 152 -4.95 15.68 11.10
CA VAL A 152 -4.18 16.92 10.94
C VAL A 152 -3.89 17.30 9.48
N GLY A 153 -4.04 16.39 8.52
CA GLY A 153 -3.62 16.61 7.13
C GLY A 153 -4.33 17.79 6.47
N TYR A 154 -5.66 17.79 6.49
CA TYR A 154 -6.43 18.89 5.92
C TYR A 154 -6.27 20.21 6.68
N PRO A 155 -6.37 20.24 8.03
CA PRO A 155 -6.09 21.47 8.78
C PRO A 155 -4.72 22.09 8.49
N LEU A 156 -3.68 21.29 8.31
CA LEU A 156 -2.36 21.78 7.95
C LEU A 156 -2.35 22.39 6.53
N ILE A 157 -2.95 21.71 5.56
CA ILE A 157 -3.07 22.23 4.19
C ILE A 157 -3.88 23.52 4.15
N ALA A 158 -4.98 23.60 4.91
CA ALA A 158 -5.84 24.77 4.94
C ALA A 158 -5.17 26.00 5.58
N ASN A 159 -4.34 25.79 6.61
CA ASN A 159 -3.71 26.90 7.35
C ASN A 159 -2.31 27.27 6.86
N LEU A 160 -1.54 26.30 6.39
CA LEU A 160 -0.14 26.52 5.98
C LEU A 160 0.04 26.45 4.45
N GLY A 161 -0.88 25.79 3.74
CA GLY A 161 -0.70 25.45 2.34
C GLY A 161 -0.17 24.03 2.13
N TRP A 162 -0.31 23.52 0.90
CA TRP A 162 0.12 22.16 0.58
C TRP A 162 1.65 22.02 0.54
N ARG A 163 2.39 23.07 0.14
CA ARG A 163 3.84 23.06 0.03
C ARG A 163 4.50 22.85 1.38
N GLU A 164 4.14 23.66 2.35
CA GLU A 164 4.62 23.58 3.72
C GLU A 164 4.23 22.24 4.36
N THR A 165 3.03 21.76 4.07
CA THR A 165 2.54 20.50 4.60
C THR A 165 3.36 19.31 4.06
N VAL A 166 3.69 19.26 2.76
CA VAL A 166 4.52 18.16 2.24
C VAL A 166 5.95 18.21 2.79
N VAL A 167 6.50 19.39 3.10
CA VAL A 167 7.79 19.51 3.80
C VAL A 167 7.68 18.92 5.21
N LEU A 168 6.65 19.27 5.98
CA LEU A 168 6.41 18.75 7.33
C LEU A 168 6.28 17.24 7.37
N PHE A 169 5.67 16.62 6.36
CA PHE A 169 5.54 15.18 6.28
C PHE A 169 6.74 14.50 5.62
N GLY A 170 7.56 15.23 4.87
CA GLY A 170 8.78 14.71 4.21
C GLY A 170 9.97 14.62 5.16
N LEU A 171 10.25 15.69 5.91
CA LEU A 171 11.43 15.78 6.76
C LEU A 171 11.54 14.69 7.83
N PRO A 172 10.48 14.27 8.53
CA PRO A 172 10.55 13.18 9.49
C PRO A 172 11.07 11.88 8.88
N ALA A 173 10.72 11.54 7.64
CA ALA A 173 11.25 10.35 6.96
C ALA A 173 12.77 10.42 6.78
N VAL A 174 13.31 11.59 6.44
CA VAL A 174 14.76 11.81 6.31
C VAL A 174 15.46 11.62 7.66
N VAL A 175 14.91 12.22 8.73
CA VAL A 175 15.46 12.09 10.09
C VAL A 175 15.47 10.64 10.53
N ILE A 176 14.36 9.91 10.33
CA ILE A 176 14.26 8.48 10.67
C ILE A 176 15.23 7.66 9.82
N ALA A 177 15.38 7.96 8.53
CA ALA A 177 16.32 7.27 7.65
C ALA A 177 17.77 7.44 8.11
N LEU A 178 18.16 8.63 8.54
CA LEU A 178 19.46 8.89 9.15
C LEU A 178 19.62 8.14 10.48
N ALA A 179 18.57 8.12 11.32
CA ALA A 179 18.56 7.32 12.54
C ALA A 179 18.75 5.82 12.25
N ILE A 180 18.08 5.28 11.22
CA ILE A 180 18.28 3.90 10.76
C ILE A 180 19.75 3.68 10.35
N LEU A 181 20.32 4.58 9.56
CA LEU A 181 21.69 4.47 9.07
C LEU A 181 22.73 4.39 10.21
N PHE A 182 22.57 5.21 11.24
CA PHE A 182 23.57 5.34 12.30
C PHE A 182 23.30 4.45 13.52
N LEU A 183 22.01 4.19 13.83
CA LEU A 183 21.63 3.48 15.06
C LEU A 183 21.33 2.00 14.86
N VAL A 184 20.93 1.56 13.65
CA VAL A 184 20.65 0.15 13.36
C VAL A 184 21.95 -0.60 13.09
N ARG A 185 22.07 -1.81 13.64
CA ARG A 185 23.16 -2.76 13.39
C ARG A 185 22.58 -4.06 12.86
N GLU A 186 23.30 -4.73 11.96
CA GLU A 186 22.92 -6.00 11.34
C GLU A 186 23.92 -7.09 11.72
N THR A 187 23.46 -8.34 11.79
CA THR A 187 24.35 -9.49 12.01
C THR A 187 25.06 -9.92 10.73
N GLY A 188 24.47 -9.67 9.56
CA GLY A 188 24.94 -10.14 8.25
C GLY A 188 24.71 -11.65 8.03
N ALA A 189 24.11 -12.35 8.99
CA ALA A 189 23.88 -13.79 8.92
C ALA A 189 22.95 -14.16 7.76
N ASP A 190 21.86 -13.44 7.57
CA ASP A 190 20.91 -13.68 6.48
C ASP A 190 21.50 -13.35 5.11
N GLN A 191 22.40 -12.36 5.03
CA GLN A 191 23.11 -12.04 3.79
C GLN A 191 24.02 -13.20 3.37
N ALA A 192 24.75 -13.78 4.32
CA ALA A 192 25.60 -14.95 4.08
C ALA A 192 24.75 -16.19 3.71
N ALA A 193 23.64 -16.43 4.42
CA ALA A 193 22.73 -17.52 4.14
C ALA A 193 22.05 -17.38 2.76
N ALA A 194 21.63 -16.19 2.37
CA ALA A 194 21.02 -15.90 1.07
C ALA A 194 21.96 -16.15 -0.12
N VAL A 195 23.28 -16.00 0.09
CA VAL A 195 24.29 -16.34 -0.91
C VAL A 195 24.45 -17.86 -1.06
N ALA A 196 24.24 -18.62 0.04
CA ALA A 196 24.40 -20.10 0.07
C ALA A 196 23.18 -20.85 -0.49
N HIS A 197 21.98 -20.26 -0.53
CA HIS A 197 20.75 -20.91 -0.97
C HIS A 197 20.43 -20.59 -2.45
N GLY A 198 20.49 -21.56 -3.32
CA GLY A 198 19.99 -21.69 -4.69
C GLY A 198 19.70 -20.42 -5.53
N SER A 199 19.40 -20.55 -6.79
CA SER A 199 19.15 -19.39 -7.64
C SER A 199 17.72 -18.84 -7.44
N VAL A 200 17.57 -17.51 -7.43
CA VAL A 200 16.26 -16.81 -7.41
C VAL A 200 15.38 -17.28 -8.59
N ARG A 201 15.99 -17.65 -9.72
CA ARG A 201 15.30 -18.17 -10.91
C ARG A 201 14.61 -19.51 -10.65
N GLU A 202 15.24 -20.41 -9.92
CA GLU A 202 14.65 -21.71 -9.57
C GLU A 202 13.45 -21.57 -8.64
N ALA A 203 13.56 -20.67 -7.64
CA ALA A 203 12.46 -20.36 -6.75
C ALA A 203 11.24 -19.80 -7.53
N PHE A 204 11.45 -18.85 -8.44
CA PHE A 204 10.37 -18.34 -9.31
C PHE A 204 9.80 -19.42 -10.23
N GLY A 205 10.63 -20.31 -10.76
CA GLY A 205 10.16 -21.45 -11.57
C GLY A 205 9.22 -22.37 -10.78
N THR A 206 9.54 -22.65 -9.51
CA THR A 206 8.71 -23.45 -8.60
C THR A 206 7.40 -22.75 -8.29
N ILE A 207 7.47 -21.47 -7.93
CA ILE A 207 6.31 -20.65 -7.60
C ILE A 207 5.32 -20.57 -8.78
N LEU A 208 5.81 -20.30 -9.98
CA LEU A 208 4.96 -20.12 -11.16
C LEU A 208 4.37 -21.43 -11.69
N ARG A 209 4.92 -22.61 -11.30
CA ARG A 209 4.34 -23.92 -11.61
C ARG A 209 3.23 -24.32 -10.65
N ASP A 210 3.22 -23.78 -9.43
CA ASP A 210 2.20 -24.10 -8.43
C ASP A 210 0.87 -23.38 -8.73
N PRO A 211 -0.24 -24.12 -8.90
CA PRO A 211 -1.55 -23.52 -9.19
C PRO A 211 -2.03 -22.57 -8.11
N ASP A 212 -1.80 -22.88 -6.83
CA ASP A 212 -2.30 -22.06 -5.73
C ASP A 212 -1.63 -20.69 -5.69
N HIS A 213 -0.31 -20.62 -5.93
CA HIS A 213 0.40 -19.36 -6.09
C HIS A 213 -0.15 -18.54 -7.28
N ARG A 214 -0.38 -19.19 -8.42
CA ARG A 214 -0.92 -18.50 -9.61
C ARG A 214 -2.30 -17.89 -9.33
N TRP A 215 -3.18 -18.61 -8.66
CA TRP A 215 -4.51 -18.11 -8.32
C TRP A 215 -4.45 -16.95 -7.31
N ILE A 216 -3.58 -17.01 -6.29
CA ILE A 216 -3.39 -15.92 -5.34
C ILE A 216 -2.84 -14.67 -6.04
N TYR A 217 -1.88 -14.82 -6.95
CA TYR A 217 -1.34 -13.69 -7.70
C TYR A 217 -2.38 -13.08 -8.63
N LEU A 218 -3.14 -13.91 -9.35
CA LEU A 218 -4.25 -13.42 -10.18
C LEU A 218 -5.30 -12.68 -9.33
N THR A 219 -5.66 -13.23 -8.17
CA THR A 219 -6.56 -12.58 -7.23
C THR A 219 -6.03 -11.20 -6.79
N SER A 220 -4.74 -11.11 -6.47
CA SER A 220 -4.10 -9.85 -6.08
C SER A 220 -4.06 -8.81 -7.22
N ILE A 221 -3.83 -9.25 -8.45
CA ILE A 221 -3.85 -8.39 -9.64
C ILE A 221 -5.27 -7.88 -9.90
N LEU A 222 -6.26 -8.77 -9.89
CA LEU A 222 -7.66 -8.40 -10.10
C LEU A 222 -8.16 -7.49 -8.97
N GLY A 223 -7.91 -7.86 -7.71
CA GLY A 223 -8.27 -7.04 -6.55
C GLY A 223 -7.55 -5.69 -6.49
N GLY A 224 -6.46 -5.52 -7.26
CA GLY A 224 -5.78 -4.24 -7.41
C GLY A 224 -6.70 -3.12 -7.88
N GLY A 225 -7.74 -3.44 -8.67
CA GLY A 225 -8.68 -2.46 -9.20
C GLY A 225 -9.54 -1.75 -8.15
N GLY A 226 -9.82 -2.39 -7.01
CA GLY A 226 -10.55 -1.78 -5.89
C GLY A 226 -9.72 -1.67 -4.62
N ARG A 227 -8.39 -1.74 -4.70
CA ARG A 227 -7.50 -1.67 -3.54
C ARG A 227 -7.64 -0.35 -2.80
N GLY A 228 -7.86 -0.41 -1.48
CA GLY A 228 -8.13 0.75 -0.65
C GLY A 228 -7.06 1.82 -0.75
N LEU A 229 -5.82 1.50 -0.36
CA LEU A 229 -4.72 2.45 -0.41
C LEU A 229 -4.11 2.52 -1.82
N GLY A 230 -4.08 3.70 -2.38
CA GLY A 230 -3.54 4.01 -3.71
C GLY A 230 -4.59 4.08 -4.82
N VAL A 231 -5.74 3.41 -4.68
CA VAL A 231 -6.82 3.44 -5.67
C VAL A 231 -8.08 4.06 -5.07
N VAL A 232 -8.74 3.37 -4.14
CA VAL A 232 -10.02 3.86 -3.59
C VAL A 232 -9.87 5.22 -2.92
N ASN A 233 -8.83 5.41 -2.12
CA ASN A 233 -8.60 6.70 -1.46
C ASN A 233 -8.37 7.86 -2.46
N LEU A 234 -7.76 7.61 -3.61
CA LEU A 234 -7.59 8.61 -4.66
C LEU A 234 -8.92 8.94 -5.33
N PHE A 235 -9.58 7.92 -5.90
CA PHE A 235 -10.76 8.15 -6.73
C PHE A 235 -12.01 8.51 -5.93
N ALA A 236 -12.13 8.08 -4.66
CA ALA A 236 -13.23 8.49 -3.80
C ALA A 236 -13.20 10.01 -3.55
N LEU A 237 -12.03 10.57 -3.23
CA LEU A 237 -11.89 12.01 -3.01
C LEU A 237 -12.12 12.80 -4.30
N LEU A 238 -11.59 12.32 -5.44
CA LEU A 238 -11.84 12.93 -6.74
C LEU A 238 -13.34 12.92 -7.10
N TYR A 239 -14.05 11.82 -6.84
CA TYR A 239 -15.50 11.73 -7.09
C TYR A 239 -16.28 12.73 -6.25
N LEU A 240 -16.00 12.80 -4.94
CA LEU A 240 -16.67 13.75 -4.03
C LEU A 240 -16.45 15.20 -4.47
N GLY A 241 -15.22 15.56 -4.82
CA GLY A 241 -14.86 16.93 -5.18
C GLY A 241 -15.20 17.32 -6.62
N ARG A 242 -14.96 16.42 -7.62
CA ARG A 242 -15.03 16.77 -9.04
C ARG A 242 -16.36 16.38 -9.72
N VAL A 243 -17.07 15.38 -9.18
CA VAL A 243 -18.38 14.97 -9.73
C VAL A 243 -19.53 15.49 -8.90
N LEU A 244 -19.45 15.32 -7.56
CA LEU A 244 -20.51 15.77 -6.67
C LEU A 244 -20.35 17.24 -6.24
N HIS A 245 -19.21 17.86 -6.54
CA HIS A 245 -18.88 19.25 -6.18
C HIS A 245 -19.09 19.55 -4.70
N LEU A 246 -18.82 18.56 -3.83
CA LEU A 246 -18.92 18.77 -2.40
C LEU A 246 -17.81 19.72 -1.92
N PRO A 247 -18.12 20.65 -1.03
CA PRO A 247 -17.10 21.52 -0.45
C PRO A 247 -16.13 20.72 0.41
N ASP A 248 -14.91 21.25 0.58
CA ASP A 248 -13.83 20.56 1.31
C ASP A 248 -14.22 20.19 2.75
N ASP A 249 -15.01 21.01 3.41
CA ASP A 249 -15.52 20.78 4.77
C ASP A 249 -16.49 19.60 4.88
N THR A 250 -16.98 19.09 3.76
CA THR A 250 -17.83 17.89 3.68
C THR A 250 -17.06 16.72 3.06
N ALA A 251 -16.36 16.93 1.95
CA ALA A 251 -15.64 15.87 1.24
C ALA A 251 -14.45 15.32 2.06
N ILE A 252 -13.69 16.19 2.73
CA ILE A 252 -12.53 15.75 3.51
C ILE A 252 -12.92 14.96 4.77
N PRO A 253 -13.90 15.35 5.58
CA PRO A 253 -14.39 14.48 6.66
C PRO A 253 -14.87 13.09 6.18
N MET A 254 -15.53 13.00 5.02
CA MET A 254 -15.92 11.73 4.41
C MET A 254 -14.70 10.90 4.02
N TYR A 255 -13.71 11.52 3.39
CA TYR A 255 -12.42 10.88 3.10
C TYR A 255 -11.72 10.40 4.37
N ASN A 256 -11.66 11.23 5.41
CA ASN A 256 -11.05 10.87 6.68
C ASN A 256 -11.77 9.69 7.33
N ALA A 257 -13.09 9.63 7.27
CA ALA A 257 -13.87 8.49 7.77
C ALA A 257 -13.56 7.21 6.99
N LEU A 258 -13.47 7.28 5.65
CA LEU A 258 -13.04 6.15 4.81
C LEU A 258 -11.71 5.56 5.32
N ILE A 259 -10.75 6.44 5.57
CA ILE A 259 -9.40 6.07 5.99
C ILE A 259 -9.38 5.53 7.43
N VAL A 260 -10.07 6.17 8.38
CA VAL A 260 -10.10 5.73 9.79
C VAL A 260 -10.81 4.39 9.92
N LEU A 261 -11.92 4.20 9.22
CA LEU A 261 -12.68 2.93 9.23
C LEU A 261 -11.92 1.78 8.56
N SER A 262 -10.92 2.07 7.72
CA SER A 262 -10.06 1.05 7.13
C SER A 262 -9.13 0.36 8.13
N VAL A 263 -8.88 0.97 9.30
CA VAL A 263 -7.89 0.49 10.28
C VAL A 263 -8.33 -0.78 11.02
N PRO A 264 -9.55 -0.90 11.54
CA PRO A 264 -9.96 -2.08 12.31
C PRO A 264 -10.23 -3.32 11.46
N MET A 265 -10.67 -3.16 10.22
CA MET A 265 -11.16 -4.30 9.43
C MET A 265 -10.10 -5.34 9.06
N PRO A 266 -8.84 -5.01 8.73
CA PRO A 266 -7.81 -6.01 8.56
C PRO A 266 -7.59 -6.91 9.78
N LEU A 267 -7.70 -6.34 10.99
CA LEU A 267 -7.58 -7.08 12.25
C LEU A 267 -8.80 -7.98 12.48
N ILE A 268 -10.00 -7.45 12.28
CA ILE A 268 -11.28 -8.19 12.39
C ILE A 268 -11.30 -9.33 11.36
N ALA A 269 -10.95 -9.06 10.11
CA ALA A 269 -10.90 -10.05 9.05
C ALA A 269 -9.83 -11.11 9.34
N GLY A 270 -8.68 -10.74 9.89
CA GLY A 270 -7.64 -11.66 10.34
C GLY A 270 -8.16 -12.62 11.39
N TRP A 271 -8.73 -12.09 12.47
CA TRP A 271 -9.32 -12.89 13.55
C TRP A 271 -10.47 -13.81 13.06
N LEU A 272 -11.31 -13.29 12.16
CA LEU A 272 -12.40 -14.06 11.58
C LEU A 272 -11.88 -15.17 10.66
N SER A 273 -10.79 -14.90 9.89
CA SER A 273 -10.19 -15.85 8.98
C SER A 273 -9.48 -17.02 9.69
N ASP A 274 -9.00 -16.79 10.91
CA ASP A 274 -8.44 -17.86 11.75
C ASP A 274 -9.52 -18.85 12.24
N ARG A 275 -10.78 -18.41 12.32
CA ARG A 275 -11.92 -19.20 12.79
C ARG A 275 -12.73 -19.82 11.66
N LEU A 276 -13.03 -19.07 10.62
CA LEU A 276 -13.88 -19.49 9.50
C LEU A 276 -13.08 -20.04 8.31
N GLY A 277 -11.75 -19.90 8.36
CA GLY A 277 -10.84 -20.17 7.23
C GLY A 277 -10.57 -18.94 6.38
N ARG A 278 -9.41 -18.93 5.69
CA ARG A 278 -8.93 -17.78 4.90
C ARG A 278 -9.89 -17.43 3.76
N LYS A 279 -10.25 -18.41 2.92
CA LYS A 279 -11.02 -18.18 1.69
C LYS A 279 -12.40 -17.54 1.89
N PRO A 280 -13.28 -18.03 2.77
CA PRO A 280 -14.60 -17.42 2.98
C PRO A 280 -14.48 -15.95 3.38
N VAL A 281 -13.51 -15.61 4.23
CA VAL A 281 -13.32 -14.23 4.70
C VAL A 281 -12.77 -13.35 3.57
N ILE A 282 -11.82 -13.83 2.77
CA ILE A 282 -11.30 -13.11 1.60
C ILE A 282 -12.43 -12.82 0.60
N ILE A 283 -13.26 -13.84 0.29
CA ILE A 283 -14.44 -13.67 -0.59
C ILE A 283 -15.41 -12.64 -0.01
N GLY A 284 -15.70 -12.72 1.29
CA GLY A 284 -16.58 -11.76 1.98
C GLY A 284 -16.04 -10.34 1.93
N VAL A 285 -14.73 -10.15 2.11
CA VAL A 285 -14.05 -8.84 2.02
C VAL A 285 -14.18 -8.26 0.60
N TYR A 286 -13.93 -9.05 -0.43
CA TYR A 286 -14.07 -8.60 -1.82
C TYR A 286 -15.52 -8.26 -2.17
N LEU A 287 -16.48 -9.12 -1.83
CA LEU A 287 -17.89 -8.87 -2.13
C LEU A 287 -18.44 -7.68 -1.33
N GLY A 288 -18.05 -7.53 -0.06
CA GLY A 288 -18.41 -6.36 0.75
C GLY A 288 -17.86 -5.06 0.16
N GLY A 289 -16.62 -5.07 -0.32
CA GLY A 289 -16.04 -3.93 -1.03
C GLY A 289 -16.76 -3.60 -2.33
N ALA A 290 -17.10 -4.60 -3.15
CA ALA A 290 -17.88 -4.42 -4.37
C ALA A 290 -19.26 -3.79 -4.09
N VAL A 291 -19.93 -4.24 -3.04
CA VAL A 291 -21.21 -3.64 -2.59
C VAL A 291 -20.98 -2.19 -2.18
N GLY A 292 -19.92 -1.90 -1.42
CA GLY A 292 -19.57 -0.52 -1.01
C GLY A 292 -19.38 0.42 -2.21
N PHE A 293 -18.69 -0.01 -3.26
CA PHE A 293 -18.49 0.79 -4.48
C PHE A 293 -19.82 1.09 -5.19
N LEU A 294 -20.70 0.10 -5.31
CA LEU A 294 -22.01 0.29 -5.93
C LEU A 294 -22.91 1.18 -5.07
N MET A 295 -22.90 1.00 -3.74
CA MET A 295 -23.62 1.89 -2.81
C MET A 295 -23.15 3.34 -2.94
N PHE A 296 -21.85 3.56 -3.11
CA PHE A 296 -21.29 4.90 -3.27
C PHE A 296 -21.82 5.61 -4.52
N LEU A 297 -21.93 4.90 -5.64
CA LEU A 297 -22.54 5.42 -6.85
C LEU A 297 -24.06 5.66 -6.70
N LEU A 298 -24.75 4.69 -6.12
CA LEU A 298 -26.22 4.76 -5.95
C LEU A 298 -26.65 5.83 -4.93
N ALA A 299 -25.74 6.24 -4.03
CA ALA A 299 -26.01 7.32 -3.09
C ALA A 299 -26.26 8.67 -3.80
N GLY A 300 -25.65 8.86 -4.99
CA GLY A 300 -25.77 10.13 -5.74
C GLY A 300 -25.34 11.32 -4.87
N SER A 301 -26.22 12.31 -4.72
CA SER A 301 -25.99 13.49 -3.87
C SER A 301 -26.53 13.33 -2.42
N SER A 302 -27.04 12.16 -2.06
CA SER A 302 -27.55 11.90 -0.70
C SER A 302 -26.38 11.84 0.30
N VAL A 303 -26.23 12.86 1.13
CA VAL A 303 -25.18 12.95 2.15
C VAL A 303 -25.22 11.74 3.09
N VAL A 304 -26.39 11.31 3.54
CA VAL A 304 -26.54 10.12 4.39
C VAL A 304 -26.13 8.87 3.64
N GLY A 305 -26.57 8.71 2.39
CA GLY A 305 -26.18 7.58 1.54
C GLY A 305 -24.68 7.50 1.32
N LEU A 306 -24.02 8.65 1.08
CA LEU A 306 -22.57 8.74 0.94
C LEU A 306 -21.84 8.31 2.22
N TRP A 307 -22.27 8.78 3.40
CA TRP A 307 -21.66 8.36 4.67
C TRP A 307 -21.76 6.86 4.91
N VAL A 308 -22.92 6.24 4.62
CA VAL A 308 -23.12 4.80 4.74
C VAL A 308 -22.21 4.06 3.75
N ALA A 309 -22.19 4.49 2.50
CA ALA A 309 -21.34 3.86 1.47
C ALA A 309 -19.84 3.96 1.80
N ILE A 310 -19.40 5.12 2.27
CA ILE A 310 -18.02 5.37 2.72
C ILE A 310 -17.66 4.47 3.90
N ALA A 311 -18.57 4.25 4.83
CA ALA A 311 -18.34 3.34 5.94
C ALA A 311 -18.14 1.89 5.44
N VAL A 312 -18.99 1.42 4.52
CA VAL A 312 -18.86 0.09 3.92
C VAL A 312 -17.54 -0.02 3.13
N MET A 313 -17.23 0.97 2.29
CA MET A 313 -15.97 1.00 1.52
C MET A 313 -14.75 0.98 2.46
N GLY A 314 -14.73 1.81 3.50
CA GLY A 314 -13.63 1.89 4.46
C GLY A 314 -13.40 0.55 5.15
N LEU A 315 -14.46 -0.12 5.57
CA LEU A 315 -14.36 -1.41 6.23
C LEU A 315 -13.80 -2.52 5.31
N PHE A 316 -14.20 -2.58 4.05
CA PHE A 316 -13.91 -3.73 3.20
C PHE A 316 -12.74 -3.54 2.23
N SER A 317 -12.55 -2.35 1.62
CA SER A 317 -11.58 -2.18 0.52
C SER A 317 -10.11 -2.22 0.94
N PHE A 318 -9.80 -2.09 2.24
CA PHE A 318 -8.44 -2.07 2.77
C PHE A 318 -8.02 -3.40 3.43
N ALA A 319 -8.94 -4.34 3.58
CA ALA A 319 -8.69 -5.60 4.28
C ALA A 319 -8.21 -6.73 3.35
N GLU A 320 -8.29 -6.58 2.02
CA GLU A 320 -8.01 -7.65 1.06
C GLU A 320 -6.54 -8.09 1.08
N SER A 321 -5.62 -7.14 1.04
CA SER A 321 -4.18 -7.41 0.90
C SER A 321 -3.59 -8.16 2.09
N PRO A 322 -3.83 -7.80 3.36
CA PRO A 322 -3.38 -8.58 4.50
C PRO A 322 -3.90 -10.01 4.51
N GLN A 323 -5.14 -10.25 4.08
CA GLN A 323 -5.73 -11.59 4.05
C GLN A 323 -5.11 -12.47 2.96
N LEU A 324 -4.82 -11.91 1.76
CA LEU A 324 -4.10 -12.62 0.72
C LEU A 324 -2.66 -12.94 1.12
N GLN A 325 -2.00 -12.03 1.83
CA GLN A 325 -0.65 -12.26 2.36
C GLN A 325 -0.65 -13.40 3.39
N ALA A 326 -1.66 -13.45 4.27
CA ALA A 326 -1.80 -14.55 5.22
C ALA A 326 -2.02 -15.89 4.50
N LEU A 327 -2.89 -15.92 3.48
CA LEU A 327 -3.11 -17.12 2.67
C LEU A 327 -1.83 -17.54 1.93
N LEU A 328 -1.08 -16.58 1.36
CA LEU A 328 0.21 -16.85 0.72
C LEU A 328 1.23 -17.43 1.71
N ALA A 329 1.29 -16.90 2.94
CA ALA A 329 2.18 -17.42 3.98
C ALA A 329 1.85 -18.88 4.35
N ASP A 330 0.55 -19.23 4.35
CA ASP A 330 0.08 -20.58 4.68
C ASP A 330 0.46 -21.61 3.59
N ILE A 331 0.55 -21.20 2.31
CA ILE A 331 0.87 -22.11 1.19
C ILE A 331 2.36 -22.12 0.84
N ALA A 332 3.09 -21.04 1.07
CA ALA A 332 4.47 -20.91 0.64
C ALA A 332 5.44 -21.67 1.57
N PRO A 333 6.13 -22.74 1.10
CA PRO A 333 7.19 -23.39 1.85
C PRO A 333 8.26 -22.39 2.30
N ALA A 334 8.87 -22.61 3.45
CA ALA A 334 9.87 -21.71 4.03
C ALA A 334 11.03 -21.41 3.06
N THR A 335 11.41 -22.36 2.22
CA THR A 335 12.52 -22.25 1.26
C THR A 335 12.27 -21.27 0.11
N ILE A 336 11.01 -21.02 -0.25
CA ILE A 336 10.63 -20.09 -1.35
C ILE A 336 9.74 -18.95 -0.87
N ARG A 337 9.47 -18.84 0.43
CA ARG A 337 8.52 -17.85 0.99
C ARG A 337 8.92 -16.42 0.66
N ASP A 338 10.18 -16.06 0.81
CA ASP A 338 10.67 -14.71 0.52
C ASP A 338 10.51 -14.36 -0.97
N ALA A 339 10.82 -15.31 -1.87
CA ALA A 339 10.60 -15.15 -3.30
C ALA A 339 9.11 -15.01 -3.64
N SER A 340 8.25 -15.80 -2.95
CA SER A 340 6.78 -15.73 -3.12
C SER A 340 6.24 -14.35 -2.73
N PHE A 341 6.69 -13.79 -1.61
CA PHE A 341 6.31 -12.44 -1.21
C PHE A 341 6.88 -11.36 -2.11
N ALA A 342 8.14 -11.48 -2.55
CA ALA A 342 8.74 -10.53 -3.49
C ALA A 342 7.93 -10.45 -4.79
N LEU A 343 7.55 -11.62 -5.36
CA LEU A 343 6.72 -11.67 -6.55
C LEU A 343 5.31 -11.12 -6.28
N TYR A 344 4.71 -11.46 -5.13
CA TYR A 344 3.41 -10.94 -4.72
C TYR A 344 3.40 -9.40 -4.72
N PHE A 345 4.34 -8.77 -4.04
CA PHE A 345 4.38 -7.32 -3.94
C PHE A 345 4.69 -6.63 -5.27
N THR A 346 5.55 -7.24 -6.09
CA THR A 346 5.80 -6.74 -7.45
C THR A 346 4.54 -6.77 -8.30
N LEU A 347 3.78 -7.87 -8.26
CA LEU A 347 2.53 -7.98 -9.01
C LEU A 347 1.45 -7.07 -8.40
N ALA A 348 1.35 -7.02 -7.08
CA ALA A 348 0.34 -6.24 -6.37
C ALA A 348 0.51 -4.73 -6.59
N PHE A 349 1.73 -4.21 -6.52
CA PHE A 349 2.00 -2.78 -6.67
C PHE A 349 2.45 -2.41 -8.08
N GLY A 350 3.30 -3.21 -8.73
CA GLY A 350 3.75 -2.95 -10.09
C GLY A 350 2.63 -3.19 -11.11
N VAL A 351 2.18 -4.44 -11.27
CA VAL A 351 1.12 -4.77 -12.23
C VAL A 351 -0.23 -4.21 -11.80
N GLY A 352 -0.53 -4.23 -10.49
CA GLY A 352 -1.75 -3.66 -9.94
C GLY A 352 -1.93 -2.16 -10.21
N SER A 353 -0.84 -1.40 -10.39
CA SER A 353 -0.90 0.01 -10.76
C SER A 353 -1.49 0.28 -12.15
N LEU A 354 -1.52 -0.73 -13.02
CA LEU A 354 -2.15 -0.63 -14.35
C LEU A 354 -3.66 -0.37 -14.24
N TRP A 355 -4.31 -0.78 -13.15
CA TRP A 355 -5.69 -0.39 -12.88
C TRP A 355 -5.84 1.12 -12.72
N THR A 356 -4.95 1.75 -11.96
CA THR A 356 -4.97 3.21 -11.78
C THR A 356 -4.70 3.94 -13.12
N ALA A 357 -3.79 3.42 -13.95
CA ALA A 357 -3.54 3.94 -15.28
C ALA A 357 -4.77 3.79 -16.19
N LEU A 358 -5.39 2.60 -16.22
CA LEU A 358 -6.62 2.34 -16.97
C LEU A 358 -7.74 3.31 -16.55
N TYR A 359 -7.90 3.53 -15.24
CA TYR A 359 -8.91 4.46 -14.73
C TYR A 359 -8.62 5.90 -15.16
N GLY A 360 -7.35 6.31 -15.16
CA GLY A 360 -6.95 7.60 -15.70
C GLY A 360 -7.33 7.76 -17.18
N VAL A 361 -7.00 6.78 -18.01
CA VAL A 361 -7.36 6.78 -19.45
C VAL A 361 -8.88 6.85 -19.65
N ILE A 362 -9.65 6.09 -18.87
CA ILE A 362 -11.13 6.12 -18.94
C ILE A 362 -11.65 7.53 -18.60
N ILE A 363 -11.10 8.15 -17.55
CA ILE A 363 -11.48 9.52 -17.16
C ILE A 363 -11.11 10.51 -18.27
N GLY A 364 -9.94 10.36 -18.90
CA GLY A 364 -9.49 11.21 -19.99
C GLY A 364 -10.40 11.12 -21.23
N ILE A 365 -10.84 9.91 -21.58
CA ILE A 365 -11.72 9.69 -22.75
C ILE A 365 -13.16 10.12 -22.46
N ALA A 366 -13.70 9.77 -21.30
CA ALA A 366 -15.11 9.97 -20.96
C ALA A 366 -15.40 11.32 -20.28
N GLY A 367 -14.35 12.03 -19.80
CA GLY A 367 -14.47 13.18 -18.91
C GLY A 367 -14.73 12.79 -17.46
N GLU A 368 -14.43 13.68 -16.52
CA GLU A 368 -14.59 13.43 -15.07
C GLU A 368 -16.02 13.01 -14.68
N PRO A 369 -17.09 13.70 -15.16
CA PRO A 369 -18.46 13.41 -14.73
C PRO A 369 -18.95 12.01 -15.10
N LEU A 370 -18.47 11.43 -16.21
CA LEU A 370 -18.84 10.09 -16.66
C LEU A 370 -17.75 9.06 -16.31
N GLY A 371 -16.49 9.43 -16.45
CA GLY A 371 -15.35 8.53 -16.24
C GLY A 371 -15.23 8.06 -14.80
N LEU A 372 -15.38 8.94 -13.82
CA LEU A 372 -15.29 8.58 -12.40
C LEU A 372 -16.38 7.59 -11.95
N PRO A 373 -17.67 7.75 -12.31
CA PRO A 373 -18.65 6.68 -12.06
C PRO A 373 -18.28 5.33 -12.71
N ILE A 374 -17.81 5.32 -13.96
CA ILE A 374 -17.37 4.08 -14.63
C ILE A 374 -16.24 3.41 -13.85
N VAL A 375 -15.29 4.18 -13.30
CA VAL A 375 -14.21 3.66 -12.49
C VAL A 375 -14.74 2.89 -11.27
N PHE A 376 -15.75 3.38 -10.56
CA PHE A 376 -16.34 2.67 -9.42
C PHE A 376 -17.08 1.38 -9.83
N VAL A 377 -17.73 1.36 -11.00
CA VAL A 377 -18.30 0.11 -11.56
C VAL A 377 -17.19 -0.91 -11.83
N LEU A 378 -16.07 -0.47 -12.41
CA LEU A 378 -14.92 -1.34 -12.69
C LEU A 378 -14.23 -1.81 -11.41
N MET A 379 -14.15 -0.97 -10.38
CA MET A 379 -13.70 -1.38 -9.04
C MET A 379 -14.56 -2.52 -8.49
N ALA A 380 -15.89 -2.39 -8.56
CA ALA A 380 -16.81 -3.43 -8.14
C ALA A 380 -16.62 -4.71 -8.94
N ALA A 381 -16.54 -4.61 -10.26
CA ALA A 381 -16.31 -5.75 -11.16
C ALA A 381 -14.97 -6.44 -10.87
N SER A 382 -13.90 -5.67 -10.64
CA SER A 382 -12.58 -6.21 -10.30
C SER A 382 -12.58 -7.00 -8.99
N PHE A 383 -13.30 -6.50 -7.98
CA PHE A 383 -13.45 -7.17 -6.70
C PHE A 383 -14.29 -8.45 -6.82
N VAL A 384 -15.37 -8.43 -7.58
CA VAL A 384 -16.14 -9.66 -7.88
C VAL A 384 -15.26 -10.67 -8.61
N ALA A 385 -14.49 -10.25 -9.63
CA ALA A 385 -13.56 -11.13 -10.33
C ALA A 385 -12.49 -11.71 -9.40
N ALA A 386 -11.96 -10.92 -8.47
CA ALA A 386 -11.00 -11.36 -7.45
C ALA A 386 -11.62 -12.38 -6.48
N ALA A 387 -12.88 -12.20 -6.08
CA ALA A 387 -13.60 -13.17 -5.24
C ALA A 387 -13.75 -14.53 -5.93
N PHE A 388 -13.99 -14.55 -7.24
CA PHE A 388 -13.99 -15.79 -8.02
C PHE A 388 -12.59 -16.38 -8.21
N ALA A 389 -11.56 -15.55 -8.42
CA ALA A 389 -10.21 -16.00 -8.64
C ALA A 389 -9.57 -16.67 -7.40
N VAL A 390 -9.97 -16.31 -6.19
CA VAL A 390 -9.48 -16.97 -4.97
C VAL A 390 -10.16 -18.32 -4.71
N ALA A 391 -11.32 -18.55 -5.27
CA ALA A 391 -12.12 -19.75 -4.98
C ALA A 391 -11.39 -21.09 -5.31
N PRO A 392 -10.62 -21.24 -6.42
CA PRO A 392 -9.90 -22.46 -6.74
C PRO A 392 -8.70 -22.77 -5.84
N VAL A 393 -8.18 -21.81 -5.05
CA VAL A 393 -7.05 -22.02 -4.15
C VAL A 393 -7.38 -23.16 -3.18
N ARG A 394 -6.54 -24.20 -3.12
CA ARG A 394 -6.79 -25.41 -2.33
C ARG A 394 -6.35 -25.29 -0.87
N ALA A 395 -5.57 -24.28 -0.56
CA ALA A 395 -5.03 -24.04 0.78
C ALA A 395 -6.13 -23.67 1.78
N GLY A 396 -6.19 -24.44 2.85
CA GLY A 396 -7.14 -24.31 3.95
C GLY A 396 -7.63 -25.64 4.51
N GLY A 397 -7.29 -26.76 3.86
CA GLY A 397 -7.67 -28.12 4.26
C GLY A 397 -6.54 -28.99 4.83
N ARG A 398 -5.29 -28.62 4.68
CA ARG A 398 -4.18 -29.26 5.38
C ARG A 398 -3.99 -28.61 6.74
N ARG A 399 -4.83 -28.97 7.72
CA ARG A 399 -4.33 -29.03 9.09
C ARG A 399 -3.14 -29.99 9.01
N LEU A 400 -1.95 -29.50 9.27
CA LEU A 400 -0.83 -30.35 9.59
C LEU A 400 -1.31 -31.21 10.77
N THR A 401 -1.74 -32.45 10.46
CA THR A 401 -1.81 -33.50 11.48
C THR A 401 -0.40 -33.62 12.00
N THR A 402 -0.26 -33.28 13.27
CA THR A 402 0.89 -33.37 14.16
C THR A 402 1.76 -34.56 13.89
#